data_17b62aa0f9856bbcf364d625e432e67d
#
_entry.id   17b62aa0f9856bbcf364d625e432e67d
#
_cell.length_a   1.000
_cell.length_b   1.000
_cell.length_c   1.000
_cell.angle_alpha   90.00
_cell.angle_beta   90.00
_cell.angle_gamma   90.00
#
_symmetry.space_group_name_H-M   'P 1'
#
loop_
_entity.id
_entity.type
_entity.pdbx_description
1 polymer ?
#
loop_
_entity_poly.entity_id
_entity_poly.type
_entity_poly.pdbx_seq_one_letter_code
_entity_poly.pdbx_strand_id
1 'polypeptide(L)'
;VLDAFLHDYFQRSGNVYNFPGVAPVTGMTATGGVISDYTSGSNVYRAHIFTSSGTFNVTALGNNSPTADKVEYLVVAGGGGTGSSGTSDRSGGGGAGGFRTNVSGHPLAGSAFPVSTSPGTYTVTVGGGGGGGAGTGPNVGGSNHNGSPSVFGSITSTGGGGGGAGHGTTAVIQNGAPGGSGGGAGYLGPGGGGSPPLQGNAGSGNTPPSSPPQGNDGGSTQGGGGGGAGGAGSNGPNGAGGPGSPIAIETNTAKTYSTGGFGGDQPNDENGGANTGDGGDADFNEAGNAGGSGIVVVRYQIGTTNTAKASGGSISFYSGQTIHTFTTSSNFTTPASFSETVTYVLVGGGGGGGGGTYHGAGGGAGG
;
A
#
# COMPACT_ATOMS: atom_id res chain seq x y z
N VAL A 1 -26.05 -42.23 3.96
CA VAL A 1 -27.15 -43.13 4.40
C VAL A 1 -26.85 -43.64 5.82
N LEU A 2 -25.66 -44.15 6.13
CA LEU A 2 -25.28 -44.65 7.45
C LEU A 2 -25.24 -43.51 8.49
N ASP A 3 -24.78 -42.34 8.10
CA ASP A 3 -24.66 -41.16 8.95
C ASP A 3 -26.04 -40.61 9.38
N ALA A 4 -26.99 -40.54 8.43
CA ALA A 4 -28.36 -40.16 8.71
C ALA A 4 -29.10 -41.17 9.61
N PHE A 5 -28.80 -42.48 9.45
CA PHE A 5 -29.38 -43.52 10.29
C PHE A 5 -28.84 -43.46 11.73
N LEU A 6 -27.55 -43.27 11.90
CA LEU A 6 -26.90 -43.12 13.21
C LEU A 6 -27.43 -41.87 13.94
N HIS A 7 -27.59 -40.77 13.24
CA HIS A 7 -28.15 -39.55 13.81
C HIS A 7 -29.60 -39.71 14.29
N ASP A 8 -30.45 -40.36 13.50
CA ASP A 8 -31.85 -40.67 13.87
C ASP A 8 -31.95 -41.66 15.04
N TYR A 9 -31.11 -42.70 15.05
CA TYR A 9 -31.06 -43.68 16.12
C TYR A 9 -30.65 -43.05 17.47
N PHE A 10 -29.64 -42.24 17.50
CA PHE A 10 -29.15 -41.61 18.74
C PHE A 10 -30.13 -40.51 19.24
N GLN A 11 -30.80 -39.78 18.37
CA GLN A 11 -31.87 -38.87 18.78
C GLN A 11 -33.05 -39.56 19.41
N ARG A 12 -33.47 -40.70 18.91
CA ARG A 12 -34.57 -41.48 19.44
C ARG A 12 -34.24 -42.26 20.71
N SER A 13 -33.00 -42.61 20.91
CA SER A 13 -32.56 -43.35 22.12
C SER A 13 -32.20 -42.44 23.29
N GLY A 14 -32.29 -41.12 23.15
CA GLY A 14 -31.95 -40.17 24.20
C GLY A 14 -30.45 -40.08 24.50
N ASN A 15 -29.63 -40.82 23.81
CA ASN A 15 -28.16 -40.73 23.85
C ASN A 15 -27.71 -39.68 22.87
N VAL A 16 -27.36 -38.51 23.38
CA VAL A 16 -26.73 -37.47 22.59
C VAL A 16 -25.29 -37.95 22.27
N TYR A 17 -25.11 -38.58 21.11
CA TYR A 17 -23.76 -38.80 20.59
C TYR A 17 -23.29 -37.43 20.05
N ASN A 18 -22.48 -36.78 20.84
CA ASN A 18 -21.78 -35.59 20.38
C ASN A 18 -20.75 -36.10 19.38
N PHE A 19 -21.09 -36.17 18.08
CA PHE A 19 -20.07 -36.21 17.06
C PHE A 19 -19.18 -35.00 17.35
N PRO A 20 -17.86 -35.16 17.47
CA PRO A 20 -16.98 -34.01 17.42
C PRO A 20 -17.18 -33.39 16.03
N GLY A 21 -18.18 -32.50 15.94
CA GLY A 21 -18.40 -31.72 14.75
C GLY A 21 -17.09 -31.05 14.46
N VAL A 22 -16.61 -31.14 13.22
CA VAL A 22 -15.49 -30.31 12.79
C VAL A 22 -15.88 -28.89 13.20
N ALA A 23 -15.17 -28.34 14.15
CA ALA A 23 -15.46 -26.99 14.63
C ALA A 23 -15.51 -26.07 13.39
N PRO A 24 -16.52 -25.22 13.27
CA PRO A 24 -16.64 -24.35 12.11
C PRO A 24 -15.31 -23.56 11.98
N VAL A 25 -14.82 -23.45 10.76
CA VAL A 25 -13.62 -22.68 10.48
C VAL A 25 -13.88 -21.25 10.90
N THR A 26 -13.18 -20.81 11.95
CA THR A 26 -13.20 -19.43 12.42
C THR A 26 -11.93 -18.74 11.97
N GLY A 27 -12.07 -17.57 11.34
CA GLY A 27 -10.95 -16.72 11.00
C GLY A 27 -10.37 -16.03 12.24
N MET A 28 -9.19 -15.46 12.08
CA MET A 28 -8.57 -14.59 13.08
C MET A 28 -9.47 -13.36 13.35
N THR A 29 -9.38 -12.82 14.56
CA THR A 29 -10.00 -11.54 14.92
C THR A 29 -8.96 -10.55 15.34
N ALA A 30 -8.96 -9.37 14.74
CA ALA A 30 -8.04 -8.29 15.06
C ALA A 30 -8.72 -6.93 14.93
N THR A 31 -8.10 -5.90 15.49
CA THR A 31 -8.54 -4.50 15.42
C THR A 31 -7.40 -3.59 14.98
N GLY A 32 -7.73 -2.37 14.54
CA GLY A 32 -6.80 -1.35 14.06
C GLY A 32 -6.94 -1.08 12.55
N GLY A 33 -6.58 0.11 12.13
CA GLY A 33 -6.71 0.56 10.74
C GLY A 33 -8.16 0.63 10.25
N VAL A 34 -8.31 0.88 8.96
CA VAL A 34 -9.61 0.80 8.25
C VAL A 34 -9.80 -0.63 7.73
N ILE A 35 -10.97 -1.20 7.95
CA ILE A 35 -11.26 -2.59 7.56
C ILE A 35 -11.85 -2.63 6.16
N SER A 36 -11.33 -3.54 5.33
CA SER A 36 -11.87 -3.92 4.03
C SER A 36 -12.02 -5.43 3.96
N ASP A 37 -13.25 -5.91 3.80
CA ASP A 37 -13.53 -7.34 3.60
C ASP A 37 -13.77 -7.59 2.12
N TYR A 38 -13.15 -8.64 1.55
CA TYR A 38 -13.29 -8.98 0.15
C TYR A 38 -13.05 -10.46 -0.14
N THR A 39 -13.52 -10.91 -1.30
CA THR A 39 -13.30 -12.28 -1.79
C THR A 39 -12.17 -12.31 -2.82
N SER A 40 -11.31 -13.32 -2.73
CA SER A 40 -10.29 -13.62 -3.75
C SER A 40 -10.26 -15.13 -3.99
N GLY A 41 -10.67 -15.56 -5.17
CA GLY A 41 -10.96 -16.96 -5.44
C GLY A 41 -12.07 -17.48 -4.53
N SER A 42 -11.81 -18.58 -3.82
CA SER A 42 -12.73 -19.17 -2.84
C SER A 42 -12.53 -18.66 -1.41
N ASN A 43 -11.59 -17.77 -1.18
CA ASN A 43 -11.26 -17.25 0.16
C ASN A 43 -11.89 -15.88 0.40
N VAL A 44 -12.28 -15.64 1.65
CA VAL A 44 -12.70 -14.33 2.14
C VAL A 44 -11.61 -13.78 3.04
N TYR A 45 -11.13 -12.59 2.71
CA TYR A 45 -10.06 -11.91 3.43
C TYR A 45 -10.60 -10.66 4.14
N ARG A 46 -10.02 -10.38 5.29
CA ARG A 46 -10.10 -9.08 5.97
C ARG A 46 -8.75 -8.40 5.89
N ALA A 47 -8.74 -7.18 5.35
CA ALA A 47 -7.59 -6.30 5.32
C ALA A 47 -7.76 -5.16 6.32
N HIS A 48 -6.71 -4.86 7.07
CA HIS A 48 -6.55 -3.70 7.93
C HIS A 48 -5.60 -2.73 7.24
N ILE A 49 -6.10 -1.57 6.84
CA ILE A 49 -5.39 -0.57 6.04
C ILE A 49 -5.01 0.59 6.96
N PHE A 50 -3.71 0.87 7.06
CA PHE A 50 -3.15 1.95 7.85
C PHE A 50 -2.53 3.01 6.93
N THR A 51 -3.16 4.16 6.84
CA THR A 51 -2.66 5.37 6.16
C THR A 51 -2.00 6.35 7.13
N SER A 52 -2.00 6.01 8.41
CA SER A 52 -1.31 6.69 9.50
C SER A 52 -0.84 5.68 10.53
N SER A 53 0.15 6.05 11.34
CA SER A 53 0.69 5.18 12.40
C SER A 53 -0.38 4.79 13.41
N GLY A 54 -0.28 3.56 13.92
CA GLY A 54 -1.25 2.99 14.86
C GLY A 54 -0.82 1.64 15.39
N THR A 55 -1.79 0.79 15.68
CA THR A 55 -1.56 -0.53 16.25
C THR A 55 -2.48 -1.55 15.59
N PHE A 56 -1.92 -2.68 15.17
CA PHE A 56 -2.66 -3.88 14.81
C PHE A 56 -2.72 -4.78 16.04
N ASN A 57 -3.92 -5.07 16.54
CA ASN A 57 -4.11 -5.85 17.76
C ASN A 57 -4.91 -7.13 17.48
N VAL A 58 -4.25 -8.29 17.64
CA VAL A 58 -4.85 -9.62 17.48
C VAL A 58 -5.54 -10.02 18.77
N THR A 59 -6.86 -10.20 18.72
CA THR A 59 -7.68 -10.54 19.88
C THR A 59 -8.02 -12.02 19.95
N ALA A 60 -8.05 -12.72 18.81
CA ALA A 60 -8.21 -14.18 18.74
C ALA A 60 -7.51 -14.73 17.50
N LEU A 61 -6.89 -15.89 17.62
CA LEU A 61 -6.36 -16.64 16.47
C LEU A 61 -7.48 -17.41 15.79
N GLY A 62 -7.31 -17.70 14.51
CA GLY A 62 -8.17 -18.59 13.77
C GLY A 62 -7.94 -20.07 14.16
N ASN A 63 -8.77 -20.95 13.62
CA ASN A 63 -8.58 -22.40 13.73
C ASN A 63 -8.25 -23.06 12.38
N ASN A 64 -8.09 -22.28 11.31
CA ASN A 64 -7.81 -22.76 9.96
C ASN A 64 -6.29 -23.01 9.76
N SER A 65 -5.80 -24.19 10.12
CA SER A 65 -4.41 -24.57 9.83
C SER A 65 -4.19 -24.71 8.31
N PRO A 66 -3.06 -24.22 7.74
CA PRO A 66 -1.86 -23.71 8.42
C PRO A 66 -1.79 -22.18 8.59
N THR A 67 -2.88 -21.43 8.39
CA THR A 67 -2.89 -19.96 8.37
C THR A 67 -3.53 -19.34 9.62
N ALA A 68 -3.93 -20.15 10.58
CA ALA A 68 -4.63 -19.73 11.80
C ALA A 68 -3.92 -18.62 12.59
N ASP A 69 -2.59 -18.62 12.55
CA ASP A 69 -1.68 -17.72 13.27
C ASP A 69 -0.82 -16.85 12.35
N LYS A 70 -1.18 -16.72 11.07
CA LYS A 70 -0.37 -16.00 10.09
C LYS A 70 -1.14 -14.89 9.42
N VAL A 71 -0.44 -13.81 9.14
CA VAL A 71 -0.96 -12.70 8.33
C VAL A 71 -0.13 -12.52 7.07
N GLU A 72 -0.76 -12.04 6.03
CA GLU A 72 -0.10 -11.45 4.88
C GLU A 72 -0.04 -9.93 5.07
N TYR A 73 1.07 -9.34 4.64
CA TYR A 73 1.31 -7.91 4.79
C TYR A 73 1.80 -7.24 3.52
N LEU A 74 1.59 -5.96 3.45
CA LEU A 74 2.26 -4.99 2.60
C LEU A 74 2.76 -3.85 3.49
N VAL A 75 4.06 -3.57 3.44
CA VAL A 75 4.67 -2.44 4.14
C VAL A 75 5.39 -1.59 3.10
N VAL A 76 4.84 -0.44 2.79
CA VAL A 76 5.40 0.54 1.86
C VAL A 76 5.84 1.75 2.64
N ALA A 77 7.11 2.14 2.50
CA ALA A 77 7.65 3.35 3.11
C ALA A 77 7.28 4.61 2.31
N GLY A 78 7.54 5.79 2.85
CA GLY A 78 7.40 7.03 2.09
C GLY A 78 8.43 7.13 0.98
N GLY A 79 8.03 7.66 -0.18
CA GLY A 79 8.92 7.96 -1.31
C GLY A 79 9.82 9.16 -1.03
N GLY A 80 10.93 9.27 -1.71
CA GLY A 80 11.80 10.44 -1.68
C GLY A 80 11.24 11.59 -2.52
N GLY A 81 11.50 12.83 -2.12
CA GLY A 81 11.25 14.01 -2.93
C GLY A 81 12.42 14.32 -3.87
N THR A 82 12.26 15.33 -4.71
CA THR A 82 13.30 15.80 -5.65
C THR A 82 14.07 17.00 -5.13
N GLY A 83 15.30 17.19 -5.59
CA GLY A 83 15.99 18.47 -5.43
C GLY A 83 15.40 19.56 -6.32
N SER A 84 15.74 20.82 -6.08
CA SER A 84 15.38 21.94 -6.96
C SER A 84 16.24 21.96 -8.24
N SER A 85 15.75 22.57 -9.32
CA SER A 85 16.49 22.77 -10.57
C SER A 85 16.55 24.24 -10.96
N GLY A 86 17.56 24.62 -11.76
CA GLY A 86 17.73 25.93 -12.38
C GLY A 86 17.45 25.89 -13.88
N THR A 87 17.57 27.05 -14.55
CA THR A 87 17.16 27.27 -15.95
C THR A 87 17.92 26.48 -17.03
N SER A 88 18.97 25.75 -16.71
CA SER A 88 19.71 24.91 -17.65
C SER A 88 20.10 23.58 -17.04
N ASP A 89 19.49 23.24 -15.94
CA ASP A 89 19.88 22.19 -15.03
C ASP A 89 18.75 21.18 -14.92
N ARG A 90 19.06 19.95 -14.51
CA ARG A 90 18.06 18.88 -14.33
C ARG A 90 18.22 18.23 -12.99
N SER A 91 17.15 18.19 -12.22
CA SER A 91 17.09 17.40 -10.98
C SER A 91 16.79 15.92 -11.27
N GLY A 92 17.24 15.06 -10.39
CA GLY A 92 16.90 13.64 -10.42
C GLY A 92 15.53 13.39 -9.79
N GLY A 93 14.80 12.40 -10.28
CA GLY A 93 13.55 11.94 -9.69
C GLY A 93 13.74 11.32 -8.31
N GLY A 94 12.77 11.47 -7.43
CA GLY A 94 12.76 10.81 -6.11
C GLY A 94 12.65 9.30 -6.24
N GLY A 95 13.43 8.55 -5.45
CA GLY A 95 13.30 7.10 -5.34
C GLY A 95 12.01 6.70 -4.60
N ALA A 96 11.38 5.62 -5.00
CA ALA A 96 10.22 5.10 -4.29
C ALA A 96 10.56 4.60 -2.88
N GLY A 97 9.61 4.65 -1.97
CA GLY A 97 9.69 3.97 -0.68
C GLY A 97 9.87 2.47 -0.87
N GLY A 98 10.61 1.84 0.02
CA GLY A 98 10.81 0.40 -0.01
C GLY A 98 9.47 -0.33 0.03
N PHE A 99 9.40 -1.46 -0.63
CA PHE A 99 8.22 -2.33 -0.74
C PHE A 99 8.52 -3.69 -0.13
N ARG A 100 7.80 -4.05 0.93
CA ARG A 100 7.94 -5.35 1.60
C ARG A 100 6.59 -6.05 1.68
N THR A 101 6.54 -7.30 1.25
CA THR A 101 5.33 -8.13 1.31
C THR A 101 5.68 -9.60 1.57
N ASN A 102 4.69 -10.38 2.01
CA ASN A 102 4.76 -11.84 2.04
C ASN A 102 3.55 -12.49 1.35
N VAL A 103 2.81 -11.73 0.56
CA VAL A 103 1.66 -12.27 -0.17
C VAL A 103 2.12 -13.37 -1.12
N SER A 104 1.53 -14.55 -0.95
CA SER A 104 1.90 -15.73 -1.72
C SER A 104 1.76 -15.51 -3.24
N GLY A 105 2.77 -15.94 -3.99
CA GLY A 105 2.84 -15.77 -5.45
C GLY A 105 3.35 -14.41 -5.93
N HIS A 106 3.56 -13.44 -5.04
CA HIS A 106 4.18 -12.17 -5.40
C HIS A 106 5.70 -12.36 -5.58
N PRO A 107 6.34 -11.77 -6.65
CA PRO A 107 7.79 -11.95 -6.90
C PRO A 107 8.69 -11.48 -5.74
N LEU A 108 8.24 -10.47 -4.98
CA LEU A 108 8.95 -9.93 -3.83
C LEU A 108 8.45 -10.50 -2.48
N ALA A 109 7.79 -11.68 -2.49
CA ALA A 109 7.28 -12.28 -1.28
C ALA A 109 8.40 -12.74 -0.35
N GLY A 110 8.40 -12.20 0.87
CA GLY A 110 9.25 -12.65 1.98
C GLY A 110 8.63 -13.82 2.75
N SER A 111 9.19 -14.08 3.94
CA SER A 111 8.73 -15.17 4.81
C SER A 111 7.37 -14.87 5.44
N ALA A 112 6.64 -15.93 5.80
CA ALA A 112 5.39 -15.83 6.54
C ALA A 112 5.60 -15.08 7.87
N PHE A 113 4.61 -14.27 8.25
CA PHE A 113 4.63 -13.49 9.48
C PHE A 113 3.66 -14.10 10.50
N PRO A 114 4.16 -14.81 11.51
CA PRO A 114 3.30 -15.34 12.56
C PRO A 114 2.86 -14.25 13.52
N VAL A 115 1.64 -14.38 14.00
CA VAL A 115 1.07 -13.51 15.04
C VAL A 115 0.57 -14.32 16.21
N SER A 116 0.40 -13.67 17.36
CA SER A 116 -0.09 -14.29 18.58
C SER A 116 -1.05 -13.35 19.31
N THR A 117 -1.76 -13.86 20.32
CA THR A 117 -2.59 -13.07 21.22
C THR A 117 -1.85 -12.60 22.48
N SER A 118 -0.58 -12.99 22.63
CA SER A 118 0.27 -12.59 23.74
C SER A 118 1.65 -12.18 23.20
N PRO A 119 1.99 -10.88 23.17
CA PRO A 119 1.20 -9.73 23.64
C PRO A 119 0.01 -9.33 22.74
N GLY A 120 -0.17 -9.88 21.56
CA GLY A 120 -1.26 -9.58 20.63
C GLY A 120 -1.13 -8.26 19.85
N THR A 121 -0.28 -7.37 20.31
CA THR A 121 -0.17 -5.98 19.82
C THR A 121 1.07 -5.83 18.96
N TYR A 122 0.87 -5.32 17.73
CA TYR A 122 1.92 -5.05 16.75
C TYR A 122 1.92 -3.57 16.39
N THR A 123 3.02 -2.90 16.58
CA THR A 123 3.21 -1.50 16.20
C THR A 123 3.17 -1.35 14.69
N VAL A 124 2.40 -0.37 14.23
CA VAL A 124 2.37 0.08 12.85
C VAL A 124 2.88 1.52 12.78
N THR A 125 3.93 1.74 12.00
CA THR A 125 4.42 3.08 11.65
C THR A 125 4.23 3.28 10.15
N VAL A 126 3.62 4.38 9.75
CA VAL A 126 3.49 4.79 8.35
C VAL A 126 4.39 5.98 8.12
N GLY A 127 5.34 5.82 7.20
CA GLY A 127 6.34 6.83 6.86
C GLY A 127 5.76 7.93 5.98
N GLY A 128 6.09 9.17 6.26
CA GLY A 128 5.81 10.29 5.37
C GLY A 128 6.73 10.31 4.16
N GLY A 129 6.28 10.90 3.05
CA GLY A 129 7.14 11.22 1.92
C GLY A 129 8.19 12.26 2.26
N GLY A 130 9.29 12.24 1.55
CA GLY A 130 10.31 13.30 1.61
C GLY A 130 9.79 14.60 1.01
N GLY A 131 10.16 15.74 1.58
CA GLY A 131 9.79 17.05 1.02
C GLY A 131 10.55 17.34 -0.28
N GLY A 132 9.94 18.13 -1.16
CA GLY A 132 10.66 18.71 -2.32
C GLY A 132 11.66 19.79 -1.93
N GLY A 133 12.68 19.99 -2.74
CA GLY A 133 13.67 21.07 -2.57
C GLY A 133 13.01 22.46 -2.66
N ALA A 134 13.32 23.34 -1.73
CA ALA A 134 12.75 24.70 -1.73
C ALA A 134 13.52 25.62 -2.68
N GLY A 135 12.85 26.11 -3.73
CA GLY A 135 13.30 27.21 -4.56
C GLY A 135 14.68 27.04 -5.22
N THR A 136 15.17 28.14 -5.84
CA THR A 136 16.43 28.21 -6.60
C THR A 136 17.68 28.41 -5.72
N GLY A 137 17.67 28.02 -4.46
CA GLY A 137 18.78 28.22 -3.52
C GLY A 137 19.86 27.16 -3.67
N PRO A 138 21.16 27.50 -3.47
CA PRO A 138 22.23 26.54 -3.46
C PRO A 138 22.08 25.57 -2.27
N ASN A 139 22.36 24.27 -2.49
CA ASN A 139 22.49 23.22 -1.49
C ASN A 139 21.21 22.47 -1.06
N VAL A 140 20.29 22.21 -1.93
CA VAL A 140 19.06 21.44 -1.62
C VAL A 140 18.91 20.25 -2.54
N GLY A 141 19.64 19.19 -2.29
CA GLY A 141 19.56 17.93 -3.06
C GLY A 141 19.96 16.72 -2.23
N GLY A 142 19.67 15.54 -2.72
CA GLY A 142 20.11 14.29 -2.12
C GLY A 142 19.38 13.90 -0.83
N SER A 143 20.11 13.51 0.20
CA SER A 143 19.56 12.87 1.40
C SER A 143 18.58 13.70 2.23
N ASN A 144 18.53 15.01 2.01
CA ASN A 144 17.60 15.90 2.72
C ASN A 144 16.13 15.70 2.29
N HIS A 145 15.92 14.98 1.20
CA HIS A 145 14.61 14.72 0.61
C HIS A 145 14.19 13.24 0.71
N ASN A 146 14.84 12.46 1.56
CA ASN A 146 14.49 11.07 1.77
C ASN A 146 13.10 10.92 2.39
N GLY A 147 12.38 9.91 1.96
CA GLY A 147 11.16 9.45 2.64
C GLY A 147 11.47 8.84 4.00
N SER A 148 10.44 8.71 4.81
CA SER A 148 10.51 8.08 6.14
C SER A 148 10.18 6.59 6.08
N PRO A 149 10.75 5.75 6.96
CA PRO A 149 10.47 4.32 6.97
C PRO A 149 9.05 4.01 7.44
N SER A 150 8.49 2.89 6.96
CA SER A 150 7.29 2.26 7.50
C SER A 150 7.63 0.95 8.19
N VAL A 151 6.86 0.63 9.25
CA VAL A 151 7.11 -0.55 10.09
C VAL A 151 5.81 -1.30 10.36
N PHE A 152 5.85 -2.62 10.28
CA PHE A 152 4.84 -3.53 10.83
C PHE A 152 5.53 -4.58 11.71
N GLY A 153 5.35 -4.48 13.02
CA GLY A 153 6.04 -5.36 13.97
C GLY A 153 7.56 -5.31 13.79
N SER A 154 8.15 -6.41 13.34
CA SER A 154 9.59 -6.51 13.04
C SER A 154 9.96 -6.22 11.58
N ILE A 155 8.98 -5.98 10.71
CA ILE A 155 9.21 -5.70 9.29
C ILE A 155 9.39 -4.20 9.11
N THR A 156 10.57 -3.78 8.68
CA THR A 156 10.87 -2.38 8.32
C THR A 156 11.05 -2.26 6.82
N SER A 157 10.38 -1.28 6.23
CA SER A 157 10.59 -0.82 4.88
C SER A 157 11.26 0.55 4.93
N THR A 158 12.36 0.73 4.19
CA THR A 158 13.16 1.97 4.23
C THR A 158 12.56 3.03 3.32
N GLY A 159 12.61 4.28 3.72
CA GLY A 159 12.18 5.41 2.90
C GLY A 159 12.92 5.48 1.57
N GLY A 160 12.29 6.02 0.55
CA GLY A 160 12.90 6.28 -0.75
C GLY A 160 13.99 7.33 -0.67
N GLY A 161 15.04 7.19 -1.46
CA GLY A 161 16.12 8.16 -1.56
C GLY A 161 15.70 9.44 -2.29
N GLY A 162 16.10 10.61 -1.80
CA GLY A 162 15.86 11.87 -2.48
C GLY A 162 16.60 11.97 -3.81
N GLY A 163 16.01 12.61 -4.81
CA GLY A 163 16.65 12.93 -6.09
C GLY A 163 17.76 13.98 -5.94
N GLY A 164 18.77 13.88 -6.77
CA GLY A 164 19.85 14.87 -6.85
C GLY A 164 19.37 16.21 -7.37
N ALA A 165 19.91 17.32 -6.86
CA ALA A 165 19.55 18.66 -7.36
C ALA A 165 20.19 18.92 -8.73
N GLY A 166 19.49 19.71 -9.55
CA GLY A 166 20.04 20.30 -10.79
C GLY A 166 20.69 21.66 -10.55
N HIS A 167 20.86 22.12 -9.32
CA HIS A 167 21.41 23.42 -8.98
C HIS A 167 22.48 23.29 -7.90
N GLY A 168 23.55 24.13 -8.00
CA GLY A 168 24.60 24.18 -6.99
C GLY A 168 26.01 23.99 -7.53
N THR A 169 27.03 24.19 -6.69
CA THR A 169 28.44 24.29 -7.12
C THR A 169 29.26 23.01 -6.87
N THR A 170 28.70 21.97 -6.33
CA THR A 170 29.42 20.76 -5.97
C THR A 170 28.69 19.48 -6.43
N ALA A 171 29.41 18.53 -7.00
CA ALA A 171 28.85 17.27 -7.50
C ALA A 171 28.11 16.45 -6.42
N VAL A 172 28.38 16.69 -5.14
CA VAL A 172 27.73 15.93 -4.04
C VAL A 172 26.23 16.20 -3.96
N ILE A 173 25.79 17.42 -4.25
CA ILE A 173 24.38 17.77 -4.21
C ILE A 173 23.59 17.27 -5.41
N GLN A 174 24.28 16.93 -6.51
CA GLN A 174 23.66 16.27 -7.67
C GLN A 174 23.50 14.76 -7.48
N ASN A 175 24.09 14.16 -6.44
CA ASN A 175 23.90 12.75 -6.19
C ASN A 175 22.46 12.46 -5.72
N GLY A 176 21.85 11.45 -6.31
CA GLY A 176 20.68 10.81 -5.73
C GLY A 176 21.05 10.10 -4.43
N ALA A 177 20.16 10.14 -3.45
CA ALA A 177 20.39 9.49 -2.17
C ALA A 177 20.05 7.99 -2.22
N PRO A 178 20.71 7.13 -1.42
CA PRO A 178 20.32 5.76 -1.26
C PRO A 178 19.04 5.64 -0.42
N GLY A 179 18.29 4.55 -0.62
CA GLY A 179 17.05 4.32 0.11
C GLY A 179 16.44 2.95 -0.14
N GLY A 180 15.16 2.78 0.17
CA GLY A 180 14.37 1.61 -0.25
C GLY A 180 14.50 1.42 -1.75
N SER A 181 14.17 2.45 -2.53
CA SER A 181 14.72 2.66 -3.88
C SER A 181 15.56 3.93 -3.89
N GLY A 182 16.57 3.97 -4.74
CA GLY A 182 17.51 5.08 -4.84
C GLY A 182 16.96 6.26 -5.64
N GLY A 183 17.34 7.48 -5.28
CA GLY A 183 17.02 8.68 -6.06
C GLY A 183 17.83 8.77 -7.34
N GLY A 184 17.31 9.43 -8.38
CA GLY A 184 17.98 9.70 -9.63
C GLY A 184 19.09 10.75 -9.50
N ALA A 185 20.06 10.73 -10.39
CA ALA A 185 21.13 11.71 -10.44
C ALA A 185 20.69 13.06 -11.01
N GLY A 186 21.09 14.14 -10.39
CA GLY A 186 20.94 15.50 -10.93
C GLY A 186 22.09 15.88 -11.87
N TYR A 187 21.95 17.00 -12.56
CA TYR A 187 22.90 17.54 -13.51
C TYR A 187 22.93 19.07 -13.52
N LEU A 188 24.10 19.63 -13.40
CA LEU A 188 24.36 21.05 -13.58
C LEU A 188 24.94 21.31 -14.95
N GLY A 189 24.18 21.94 -15.83
CA GLY A 189 24.58 22.28 -17.19
C GLY A 189 25.55 23.46 -17.27
N PRO A 190 26.14 23.70 -18.45
CA PRO A 190 27.11 24.82 -18.65
C PRO A 190 26.47 26.19 -18.41
N GLY A 191 25.14 26.32 -18.60
CA GLY A 191 24.40 27.59 -18.40
C GLY A 191 24.13 27.91 -16.93
N GLY A 192 24.10 26.93 -16.05
CA GLY A 192 23.88 27.08 -14.60
C GLY A 192 25.14 27.40 -13.78
N GLY A 193 26.27 27.67 -14.43
CA GLY A 193 27.55 27.98 -13.78
C GLY A 193 28.51 26.80 -13.64
N GLY A 194 28.11 25.61 -14.10
CA GLY A 194 28.99 24.44 -14.15
C GLY A 194 29.92 24.47 -15.37
N SER A 195 31.17 24.85 -15.16
CA SER A 195 32.20 24.72 -16.21
C SER A 195 33.48 24.09 -15.59
N PRO A 196 33.74 22.81 -15.85
CA PRO A 196 32.97 21.84 -16.65
C PRO A 196 31.59 21.48 -16.00
N PRO A 197 30.63 20.92 -16.79
CA PRO A 197 29.38 20.43 -16.26
C PRO A 197 29.56 19.43 -15.12
N LEU A 198 28.74 19.53 -14.07
CA LEU A 198 28.78 18.60 -12.95
C LEU A 198 27.65 17.57 -13.05
N GLN A 199 28.03 16.29 -12.94
CA GLN A 199 27.15 15.15 -13.01
C GLN A 199 27.10 14.44 -11.64
N GLY A 200 25.91 14.19 -11.12
CA GLY A 200 25.73 13.37 -9.92
C GLY A 200 25.75 11.87 -10.24
N ASN A 201 25.81 11.08 -9.20
CA ASN A 201 25.61 9.64 -9.24
C ASN A 201 24.19 9.29 -8.81
N ALA A 202 23.66 8.17 -9.33
CA ALA A 202 22.40 7.63 -8.83
C ALA A 202 22.53 7.13 -7.38
N GLY A 203 21.47 7.21 -6.64
CA GLY A 203 21.33 6.57 -5.34
C GLY A 203 21.14 5.06 -5.50
N SER A 204 21.75 4.29 -4.59
CA SER A 204 21.55 2.85 -4.53
C SER A 204 20.19 2.51 -3.90
N GLY A 205 19.47 1.58 -4.52
CA GLY A 205 18.28 0.96 -3.95
C GLY A 205 18.61 -0.16 -2.97
N ASN A 206 17.57 -0.73 -2.37
CA ASN A 206 17.71 -1.83 -1.40
C ASN A 206 18.75 -1.54 -0.30
N THR A 207 18.71 -0.34 0.24
CA THR A 207 19.66 0.14 1.26
C THR A 207 18.90 0.51 2.54
N PRO A 208 19.16 -0.16 3.70
CA PRO A 208 20.06 -1.32 3.84
C PRO A 208 19.55 -2.55 3.06
N PRO A 209 20.45 -3.49 2.71
CA PRO A 209 20.09 -4.67 1.94
C PRO A 209 19.03 -5.55 2.63
N SER A 210 18.06 -6.01 1.87
CA SER A 210 17.06 -6.99 2.30
C SER A 210 16.88 -8.09 1.26
N SER A 211 16.36 -9.22 1.69
CA SER A 211 15.98 -10.33 0.81
C SER A 211 14.53 -10.74 1.11
N PRO A 212 13.63 -10.70 0.13
CA PRO A 212 13.78 -10.10 -1.21
C PRO A 212 14.15 -8.61 -1.16
N PRO A 213 14.70 -8.05 -2.26
CA PRO A 213 15.04 -6.63 -2.31
C PRO A 213 13.78 -5.76 -2.16
N GLN A 214 13.93 -4.61 -1.48
CA GLN A 214 12.81 -3.70 -1.22
C GLN A 214 12.66 -2.59 -2.26
N GLY A 215 13.58 -2.51 -3.24
CA GLY A 215 13.57 -1.53 -4.32
C GLY A 215 14.85 -1.57 -5.13
N ASN A 216 15.00 -0.68 -6.10
CA ASN A 216 16.07 -0.66 -7.10
C ASN A 216 16.77 0.70 -7.17
N ASP A 217 17.90 0.73 -7.87
CA ASP A 217 18.73 1.92 -8.06
C ASP A 217 18.02 3.01 -8.89
N GLY A 218 18.39 4.24 -8.68
CA GLY A 218 18.02 5.35 -9.54
C GLY A 218 18.80 5.37 -10.85
N GLY A 219 18.42 6.22 -11.79
CA GLY A 219 19.11 6.51 -13.04
C GLY A 219 20.34 7.41 -12.84
N SER A 220 21.40 7.19 -13.58
CA SER A 220 22.75 7.73 -13.32
C SER A 220 23.18 8.92 -14.17
N THR A 221 22.35 9.46 -15.07
CA THR A 221 22.78 10.55 -15.96
C THR A 221 21.74 11.66 -16.07
N GLN A 222 22.20 12.91 -16.13
CA GLN A 222 21.52 14.14 -16.54
C GLN A 222 20.01 14.24 -16.21
N GLY A 223 19.64 14.17 -14.96
CA GLY A 223 18.24 14.09 -14.58
C GLY A 223 17.71 12.67 -14.72
N GLY A 224 18.39 11.72 -14.06
CA GLY A 224 17.96 10.31 -14.00
C GLY A 224 16.66 10.16 -13.22
N GLY A 225 15.83 9.18 -13.57
CA GLY A 225 14.61 8.82 -12.82
C GLY A 225 14.94 8.14 -11.48
N GLY A 226 14.09 8.25 -10.48
CA GLY A 226 14.19 7.49 -9.24
C GLY A 226 13.93 6.01 -9.47
N GLY A 227 14.54 5.12 -8.67
CA GLY A 227 14.24 3.69 -8.69
C GLY A 227 12.83 3.39 -8.18
N GLY A 228 12.23 2.30 -8.61
CA GLY A 228 10.95 1.78 -8.15
C GLY A 228 11.07 0.39 -7.54
N ALA A 229 9.98 -0.14 -6.97
CA ALA A 229 9.98 -1.50 -6.42
C ALA A 229 10.13 -2.58 -7.51
N GLY A 230 9.57 -2.34 -8.70
CA GLY A 230 9.59 -3.27 -9.82
C GLY A 230 10.80 -3.14 -10.74
N GLY A 231 11.59 -2.07 -10.64
CA GLY A 231 12.77 -1.87 -11.48
C GLY A 231 13.53 -0.58 -11.21
N ALA A 232 14.72 -0.47 -11.79
CA ALA A 232 15.56 0.70 -11.69
C ALA A 232 15.00 1.90 -12.47
N GLY A 233 15.37 3.11 -12.04
CA GLY A 233 15.11 4.31 -12.79
C GLY A 233 15.95 4.38 -14.07
N SER A 234 15.41 5.02 -15.10
CA SER A 234 16.10 5.21 -16.37
C SER A 234 17.13 6.33 -16.29
N ASN A 235 18.20 6.20 -17.09
CA ASN A 235 19.17 7.27 -17.25
C ASN A 235 18.55 8.46 -18.02
N GLY A 236 19.03 9.68 -17.72
CA GLY A 236 18.58 10.90 -18.39
C GLY A 236 18.97 11.04 -19.85
N PRO A 237 18.57 12.14 -20.56
CA PRO A 237 18.35 13.47 -20.00
C PRO A 237 17.00 13.69 -19.26
N ASN A 238 15.98 12.93 -19.49
CA ASN A 238 14.70 12.97 -18.81
C ASN A 238 14.35 11.53 -18.43
N GLY A 239 15.02 11.02 -17.41
CA GLY A 239 14.94 9.61 -17.04
C GLY A 239 13.56 9.25 -16.49
N ALA A 240 12.91 8.24 -17.07
CA ALA A 240 11.66 7.70 -16.51
C ALA A 240 11.93 7.08 -15.13
N GLY A 241 10.98 7.26 -14.22
CA GLY A 241 10.98 6.58 -12.94
C GLY A 241 10.88 5.05 -13.10
N GLY A 242 11.52 4.33 -12.20
CA GLY A 242 11.44 2.88 -12.15
C GLY A 242 10.00 2.43 -11.86
N PRO A 243 9.52 1.36 -12.51
CA PRO A 243 8.16 0.88 -12.31
C PRO A 243 7.91 0.45 -10.86
N GLY A 244 6.69 0.70 -10.38
CA GLY A 244 6.21 0.19 -9.10
C GLY A 244 5.86 -1.29 -9.17
N SER A 245 5.35 -1.82 -8.09
CA SER A 245 4.95 -3.22 -7.97
C SER A 245 3.45 -3.34 -7.69
N PRO A 246 2.67 -4.01 -8.57
CA PRO A 246 1.24 -4.17 -8.38
C PRO A 246 0.93 -5.32 -7.42
N ILE A 247 -0.03 -5.09 -6.51
CA ILE A 247 -0.49 -6.11 -5.55
C ILE A 247 -1.97 -5.92 -5.20
N ALA A 248 -2.71 -7.02 -5.10
CA ALA A 248 -4.09 -7.06 -4.63
C ALA A 248 -4.10 -7.50 -3.16
N ILE A 249 -4.13 -6.55 -2.23
CA ILE A 249 -4.10 -6.81 -0.78
C ILE A 249 -5.12 -5.97 0.00
N GLU A 250 -5.43 -4.73 -0.44
CA GLU A 250 -6.49 -3.92 0.15
C GLU A 250 -7.88 -4.41 -0.25
N THR A 251 -7.96 -4.86 -1.49
CA THR A 251 -9.15 -5.41 -2.16
C THR A 251 -8.73 -6.52 -3.12
N ASN A 252 -9.68 -7.09 -3.86
CA ASN A 252 -9.37 -8.06 -4.93
C ASN A 252 -8.80 -7.42 -6.21
N THR A 253 -8.68 -6.09 -6.26
CA THR A 253 -8.10 -5.37 -7.40
C THR A 253 -6.66 -4.98 -7.09
N ALA A 254 -5.74 -5.27 -8.02
CA ALA A 254 -4.35 -4.86 -7.87
C ALA A 254 -4.21 -3.35 -7.95
N LYS A 255 -3.42 -2.78 -7.05
CA LYS A 255 -2.98 -1.39 -7.05
C LYS A 255 -1.45 -1.39 -7.09
N THR A 256 -0.87 -0.45 -7.84
CA THR A 256 0.58 -0.29 -7.95
C THR A 256 1.08 0.62 -6.83
N TYR A 257 2.21 0.24 -6.23
CA TYR A 257 2.89 0.97 -5.17
C TYR A 257 4.37 1.10 -5.49
N SER A 258 4.99 2.08 -4.88
CA SER A 258 6.44 2.32 -4.93
C SER A 258 6.95 2.51 -6.35
N THR A 259 6.34 3.42 -7.11
CA THR A 259 6.82 3.89 -8.41
C THR A 259 7.87 4.98 -8.19
N GLY A 260 8.98 4.94 -8.91
CA GLY A 260 10.00 6.00 -8.87
C GLY A 260 9.52 7.25 -9.59
N GLY A 261 9.99 8.43 -9.16
CA GLY A 261 9.68 9.69 -9.83
C GLY A 261 10.48 9.88 -11.11
N PHE A 262 9.94 10.65 -12.05
CA PHE A 262 10.66 11.08 -13.26
C PHE A 262 11.77 12.05 -12.92
N GLY A 263 12.87 12.01 -13.69
CA GLY A 263 13.95 12.98 -13.63
C GLY A 263 13.92 13.95 -14.81
N GLY A 264 14.58 15.08 -14.67
CA GLY A 264 14.72 16.10 -15.73
C GLY A 264 13.51 17.01 -15.85
N ASP A 265 13.17 17.37 -17.08
CA ASP A 265 12.08 18.28 -17.43
C ASP A 265 10.91 17.47 -18.01
N GLN A 266 9.82 17.38 -17.28
CA GLN A 266 8.62 16.64 -17.68
C GLN A 266 7.38 17.54 -17.64
N PRO A 267 6.46 17.40 -18.58
CA PRO A 267 5.27 18.28 -18.66
C PRO A 267 4.17 17.97 -17.61
N ASN A 268 4.35 16.93 -16.82
CA ASN A 268 3.38 16.48 -15.81
C ASN A 268 4.10 16.25 -14.49
N ASP A 269 4.54 17.36 -13.89
CA ASP A 269 5.23 17.32 -12.61
C ASP A 269 4.26 17.11 -11.47
N GLU A 270 4.41 16.00 -10.77
CA GLU A 270 3.49 15.66 -9.69
C GLU A 270 4.27 15.24 -8.43
N ASN A 271 3.67 15.57 -7.29
CA ASN A 271 4.07 14.95 -6.04
C ASN A 271 3.76 13.45 -6.09
N GLY A 272 4.57 12.63 -5.46
CA GLY A 272 4.27 11.22 -5.29
C GLY A 272 2.88 11.01 -4.69
N GLY A 273 2.16 10.02 -5.17
CA GLY A 273 0.79 9.71 -4.72
C GLY A 273 0.71 9.45 -3.22
N ALA A 274 -0.30 9.99 -2.54
CA ALA A 274 -0.51 9.71 -1.13
C ALA A 274 -0.83 8.22 -0.90
N ASN A 275 -0.22 7.61 0.11
CA ASN A 275 -0.38 6.20 0.47
C ASN A 275 0.01 5.22 -0.65
N THR A 276 1.01 5.60 -1.45
CA THR A 276 1.56 4.74 -2.50
C THR A 276 3.06 4.52 -2.33
N GLY A 277 3.74 5.42 -1.61
CA GLY A 277 5.19 5.42 -1.48
C GLY A 277 5.91 5.82 -2.77
N ASP A 278 5.25 6.49 -3.69
CA ASP A 278 5.84 6.93 -4.96
C ASP A 278 6.87 8.05 -4.74
N GLY A 279 7.92 8.08 -5.55
CA GLY A 279 8.87 9.18 -5.59
C GLY A 279 8.24 10.44 -6.20
N GLY A 280 8.72 11.62 -5.83
CA GLY A 280 8.35 12.89 -6.47
C GLY A 280 8.99 13.01 -7.86
N ASP A 281 8.27 13.62 -8.80
CA ASP A 281 8.75 13.92 -10.14
C ASP A 281 9.62 15.19 -10.14
N ALA A 282 10.67 15.21 -10.95
CA ALA A 282 11.52 16.38 -11.08
C ALA A 282 10.90 17.43 -12.01
N ASP A 283 11.05 18.69 -11.65
CA ASP A 283 10.58 19.82 -12.42
C ASP A 283 11.75 20.68 -12.93
N PHE A 284 11.46 21.47 -13.96
CA PHE A 284 12.39 22.39 -14.60
C PHE A 284 12.19 23.80 -14.07
N ASN A 285 13.29 24.41 -13.55
CA ASN A 285 13.30 25.80 -13.07
C ASN A 285 12.31 26.10 -11.90
N GLU A 286 12.00 25.10 -11.10
CA GLU A 286 11.06 25.21 -9.98
C GLU A 286 11.56 24.54 -8.68
N ALA A 287 10.73 24.64 -7.65
CA ALA A 287 10.92 23.89 -6.42
C ALA A 287 10.71 22.38 -6.71
N GLY A 288 11.46 21.54 -6.04
CA GLY A 288 11.27 20.09 -6.20
C GLY A 288 9.93 19.59 -5.65
N ASN A 289 9.45 18.47 -6.17
CA ASN A 289 8.23 17.81 -5.73
C ASN A 289 8.47 16.86 -4.55
N ALA A 290 7.47 16.73 -3.71
CA ALA A 290 7.50 15.82 -2.56
C ALA A 290 7.24 14.37 -2.99
N GLY A 291 7.83 13.41 -2.29
CA GLY A 291 7.44 12.00 -2.38
C GLY A 291 6.10 11.73 -1.70
N GLY A 292 5.44 10.64 -2.10
CA GLY A 292 4.19 10.18 -1.50
C GLY A 292 4.39 9.50 -0.14
N SER A 293 3.41 9.60 0.73
CA SER A 293 3.41 8.84 1.98
C SER A 293 3.33 7.34 1.73
N GLY A 294 3.86 6.55 2.66
CA GLY A 294 3.73 5.10 2.66
C GLY A 294 2.36 4.60 3.11
N ILE A 295 2.23 3.29 3.20
CA ILE A 295 1.05 2.59 3.67
C ILE A 295 1.45 1.26 4.32
N VAL A 296 0.66 0.80 5.28
CA VAL A 296 0.76 -0.56 5.81
C VAL A 296 -0.58 -1.25 5.67
N VAL A 297 -0.58 -2.44 5.08
CA VAL A 297 -1.78 -3.28 4.98
C VAL A 297 -1.48 -4.64 5.59
N VAL A 298 -2.37 -5.12 6.44
CA VAL A 298 -2.30 -6.45 7.05
C VAL A 298 -3.59 -7.18 6.73
N ARG A 299 -3.50 -8.35 6.07
CA ARG A 299 -4.68 -9.15 5.78
C ARG A 299 -4.57 -10.56 6.28
N TYR A 300 -5.71 -11.18 6.54
CA TYR A 300 -5.83 -12.59 6.88
C TYR A 300 -7.15 -13.16 6.39
N GLN A 301 -7.19 -14.47 6.22
CA GLN A 301 -8.39 -15.17 5.80
C GLN A 301 -9.38 -15.27 6.97
N ILE A 302 -10.64 -14.89 6.72
CA ILE A 302 -11.73 -14.97 7.71
C ILE A 302 -12.77 -16.05 7.36
N GLY A 303 -12.69 -16.61 6.16
CA GLY A 303 -13.61 -17.67 5.73
C GLY A 303 -13.38 -18.10 4.30
N THR A 304 -14.29 -18.89 3.78
CA THR A 304 -14.32 -19.29 2.37
C THR A 304 -15.71 -19.02 1.80
N THR A 305 -15.79 -18.80 0.50
CA THR A 305 -17.08 -18.58 -0.20
C THR A 305 -17.97 -19.82 -0.14
N ASN A 306 -17.40 -21.02 0.12
CA ASN A 306 -18.17 -22.26 0.34
C ASN A 306 -19.00 -22.22 1.62
N THR A 307 -18.73 -21.31 2.54
CA THR A 307 -19.53 -21.05 3.74
C THR A 307 -20.62 -20.01 3.53
N ALA A 308 -20.52 -19.21 2.45
CA ALA A 308 -21.56 -18.27 2.07
C ALA A 308 -22.69 -19.02 1.32
N LYS A 309 -23.90 -18.96 1.85
CA LYS A 309 -25.09 -19.60 1.25
C LYS A 309 -25.69 -18.82 0.08
N ALA A 310 -25.21 -17.61 -0.16
CA ALA A 310 -25.60 -16.71 -1.24
C ALA A 310 -24.38 -16.02 -1.82
N SER A 311 -24.53 -15.35 -2.95
CA SER A 311 -23.48 -14.56 -3.59
C SER A 311 -23.95 -13.14 -3.92
N GLY A 312 -23.00 -12.24 -4.18
CA GLY A 312 -23.23 -10.83 -4.51
C GLY A 312 -22.79 -9.88 -3.40
N GLY A 313 -22.39 -8.67 -3.80
CA GLY A 313 -21.81 -7.69 -2.90
C GLY A 313 -20.47 -8.11 -2.30
N SER A 314 -19.96 -7.33 -1.36
CA SER A 314 -18.84 -7.69 -0.52
C SER A 314 -19.30 -8.61 0.60
N ILE A 315 -18.63 -9.75 0.81
CA ILE A 315 -19.03 -10.75 1.80
C ILE A 315 -18.14 -10.62 3.03
N SER A 316 -18.77 -10.50 4.21
CA SER A 316 -18.11 -10.54 5.50
C SER A 316 -18.84 -11.48 6.46
N PHE A 317 -18.17 -11.84 7.56
CA PHE A 317 -18.72 -12.73 8.58
C PHE A 317 -18.65 -12.07 9.95
N TYR A 318 -19.76 -12.03 10.65
CA TYR A 318 -19.85 -11.49 11.99
C TYR A 318 -20.84 -12.30 12.83
N SER A 319 -20.43 -12.71 14.01
CA SER A 319 -21.30 -13.43 14.99
C SER A 319 -22.08 -14.61 14.37
N GLY A 320 -21.40 -15.41 13.51
CA GLY A 320 -22.02 -16.56 12.85
C GLY A 320 -22.96 -16.23 11.68
N GLN A 321 -23.06 -14.98 11.30
CA GLN A 321 -23.84 -14.53 10.16
C GLN A 321 -22.95 -14.18 8.97
N THR A 322 -23.44 -14.43 7.76
CA THR A 322 -22.87 -13.94 6.52
C THR A 322 -23.53 -12.62 6.16
N ILE A 323 -22.73 -11.58 5.96
CA ILE A 323 -23.18 -10.24 5.62
C ILE A 323 -22.79 -9.95 4.17
N HIS A 324 -23.75 -9.53 3.37
CA HIS A 324 -23.58 -9.07 2.00
C HIS A 324 -23.77 -7.56 1.96
N THR A 325 -22.72 -6.81 1.65
CA THR A 325 -22.73 -5.34 1.57
C THR A 325 -22.70 -4.88 0.13
N PHE A 326 -23.69 -4.10 -0.28
CA PHE A 326 -23.83 -3.54 -1.63
C PHE A 326 -23.64 -2.02 -1.57
N THR A 327 -22.53 -1.53 -2.11
CA THR A 327 -22.22 -0.09 -2.25
C THR A 327 -22.47 0.41 -3.69
N THR A 328 -22.76 -0.51 -4.60
CA THR A 328 -23.15 -0.27 -6.00
C THR A 328 -24.26 -1.24 -6.39
N SER A 329 -25.00 -0.92 -7.45
CA SER A 329 -26.07 -1.81 -7.95
C SER A 329 -25.48 -3.16 -8.37
N SER A 330 -26.01 -4.24 -7.78
CA SER A 330 -25.58 -5.62 -8.05
C SER A 330 -26.68 -6.59 -7.57
N ASN A 331 -26.56 -7.86 -7.91
CA ASN A 331 -27.55 -8.88 -7.54
C ASN A 331 -27.13 -9.62 -6.25
N PHE A 332 -28.10 -9.85 -5.36
CA PHE A 332 -28.02 -10.87 -4.33
C PHE A 332 -28.57 -12.16 -4.92
N THR A 333 -27.73 -13.17 -5.09
CA THR A 333 -28.10 -14.43 -5.76
C THR A 333 -28.05 -15.58 -4.76
N THR A 334 -29.17 -16.31 -4.66
CA THR A 334 -29.30 -17.48 -3.81
C THR A 334 -29.38 -18.75 -4.67
N PRO A 335 -28.81 -19.90 -4.22
CA PRO A 335 -29.05 -21.19 -4.86
C PRO A 335 -30.50 -21.62 -4.70
N ALA A 336 -30.98 -22.52 -5.56
CA ALA A 336 -32.35 -23.01 -5.55
C ALA A 336 -32.76 -23.68 -4.22
N SER A 337 -31.81 -24.18 -3.44
CA SER A 337 -32.01 -24.80 -2.13
C SER A 337 -31.94 -23.83 -0.95
N PHE A 338 -31.87 -22.53 -1.21
CA PHE A 338 -31.77 -21.53 -0.15
C PHE A 338 -33.07 -21.39 0.63
N SER A 339 -33.04 -21.64 1.93
CA SER A 339 -34.21 -21.60 2.82
C SER A 339 -33.94 -20.81 4.12
N GLU A 340 -33.00 -19.86 4.09
CA GLU A 340 -32.58 -19.09 5.26
C GLU A 340 -33.40 -17.81 5.38
N THR A 341 -33.57 -17.34 6.61
CA THR A 341 -34.15 -16.00 6.87
C THR A 341 -33.07 -14.94 6.64
N VAL A 342 -33.39 -13.95 5.82
CA VAL A 342 -32.50 -12.81 5.53
C VAL A 342 -32.98 -11.59 6.30
N THR A 343 -32.07 -10.99 7.09
CA THR A 343 -32.26 -9.66 7.68
C THR A 343 -31.56 -8.65 6.79
N TYR A 344 -32.20 -7.53 6.53
CA TYR A 344 -31.62 -6.52 5.65
C TYR A 344 -31.72 -5.11 6.22
N VAL A 345 -30.78 -4.25 5.74
CA VAL A 345 -30.81 -2.80 5.94
C VAL A 345 -30.74 -2.17 4.55
N LEU A 346 -31.69 -1.35 4.20
CA LEU A 346 -31.70 -0.56 2.98
C LEU A 346 -31.65 0.91 3.36
N VAL A 347 -30.71 1.64 2.76
CA VAL A 347 -30.55 3.08 2.98
C VAL A 347 -30.66 3.78 1.64
N GLY A 348 -31.64 4.67 1.52
CA GLY A 348 -31.83 5.51 0.34
C GLY A 348 -30.79 6.65 0.29
N GLY A 349 -30.60 7.21 -0.90
CA GLY A 349 -29.75 8.39 -1.06
C GLY A 349 -30.35 9.61 -0.35
N GLY A 350 -29.50 10.41 0.31
CA GLY A 350 -29.91 11.69 0.87
C GLY A 350 -30.25 12.73 -0.21
N GLY A 351 -31.16 13.64 0.09
CA GLY A 351 -31.50 14.76 -0.77
C GLY A 351 -30.40 15.83 -0.78
N GLY A 352 -30.17 16.46 -1.94
CA GLY A 352 -29.28 17.61 -2.04
C GLY A 352 -29.86 18.85 -1.32
N GLY A 353 -28.99 19.68 -0.75
CA GLY A 353 -29.36 20.98 -0.21
C GLY A 353 -29.66 21.97 -1.35
N GLY A 354 -30.68 22.85 -1.14
CA GLY A 354 -30.96 23.96 -2.05
C GLY A 354 -29.91 25.06 -1.91
N GLY A 355 -29.33 25.50 -3.02
CA GLY A 355 -28.47 26.68 -3.07
C GLY A 355 -29.28 27.98 -3.06
N GLY A 356 -28.85 28.99 -2.33
CA GLY A 356 -29.45 30.33 -2.33
C GLY A 356 -28.38 31.38 -2.06
N THR A 357 -28.59 32.57 -2.59
CA THR A 357 -27.62 33.69 -2.50
C THR A 357 -27.43 34.15 -1.05
N TYR A 358 -28.37 33.92 -0.15
CA TYR A 358 -28.31 34.33 1.26
C TYR A 358 -28.67 33.24 2.25
N HIS A 359 -29.46 32.25 1.88
CA HIS A 359 -29.84 31.14 2.77
C HIS A 359 -30.04 29.87 1.92
N GLY A 360 -29.36 28.78 2.26
CA GLY A 360 -29.53 27.46 1.66
C GLY A 360 -30.38 26.57 2.61
N ALA A 361 -31.22 25.72 2.04
CA ALA A 361 -31.93 24.68 2.80
C ALA A 361 -31.11 23.38 2.83
N GLY A 362 -31.05 22.73 3.98
CA GLY A 362 -30.41 21.41 4.13
C GLY A 362 -31.19 20.32 3.40
N GLY A 363 -30.46 19.35 2.81
CA GLY A 363 -31.05 18.14 2.24
C GLY A 363 -31.55 17.20 3.32
N GLY A 364 -32.63 16.43 3.05
CA GLY A 364 -33.12 15.37 3.92
C GLY A 364 -32.21 14.13 3.88
N ALA A 365 -32.19 13.38 4.97
CA ALA A 365 -31.53 12.07 4.99
C ALA A 365 -32.29 11.06 4.11
N GLY A 366 -31.57 10.07 3.57
CA GLY A 366 -32.19 8.91 2.95
C GLY A 366 -32.92 8.04 3.98
N GLY A 367 -34.02 7.41 3.56
CA GLY A 367 -34.80 6.47 4.38
C GLY A 367 -34.23 5.06 4.36
#